data_82e99ea9e247afa15c1ae57639bdcff2
#
_entry.id   82e99ea9e247afa15c1ae57639bdcff2
#
_cell.length_a   1.000
_cell.length_b   1.000
_cell.length_c   1.000
_cell.angle_alpha   90.00
_cell.angle_beta   90.00
_cell.angle_gamma   90.00
#
_symmetry.space_group_name_H-M   'P 1'
#
loop_
_entity.id
_entity.type
_entity.pdbx_description
1 polymer ?
#
loop_
_entity_poly.entity_id
_entity_poly.type
_entity_poly.pdbx_seq_one_letter_code
_entity_poly.pdbx_strand_id
1 'polypeptide(L)'
;MYERDYIPRLITQVGIMLQAMLHAIREQRPDDALETAREAVAALLDTDVALADAMTGEGLATFLAAGGRTDVLRSRMLGELLVVRAAAYAAVDRESAATDARERARMVLEAARPDADGEEADRIDALLEQLRH
;
A
#
# COMPACT_ATOMS: atom_id res chain seq x y z
N MET A 1 -15.55 19.53 5.65
CA MET A 1 -14.57 20.56 6.03
C MET A 1 -13.26 19.96 6.46
N TYR A 2 -13.25 19.16 7.47
CA TYR A 2 -11.96 18.53 7.81
C TYR A 2 -11.57 17.41 6.87
N GLU A 3 -12.42 16.95 6.00
CA GLU A 3 -12.03 16.02 4.95
C GLU A 3 -10.97 16.63 4.03
N ARG A 4 -11.06 17.95 3.78
CA ARG A 4 -10.07 18.66 2.97
C ARG A 4 -8.70 18.70 3.62
N ASP A 5 -8.66 18.79 4.94
CA ASP A 5 -7.39 18.81 5.68
C ASP A 5 -6.89 17.41 5.96
N TYR A 6 -7.82 16.47 6.13
CA TYR A 6 -7.50 15.09 6.45
C TYR A 6 -6.73 14.40 5.32
N ILE A 7 -7.21 14.52 4.08
CA ILE A 7 -6.57 13.82 2.95
C ILE A 7 -5.14 14.30 2.70
N PRO A 8 -4.85 15.62 2.61
CA PRO A 8 -3.46 16.07 2.44
C PRO A 8 -2.55 15.66 3.59
N ARG A 9 -3.04 15.67 4.84
CA ARG A 9 -2.25 15.23 5.98
C ARG A 9 -1.96 13.74 5.91
N LEU A 10 -2.94 12.94 5.51
CA LEU A 10 -2.79 11.51 5.36
C LEU A 10 -1.75 11.19 4.28
N ILE A 11 -1.82 11.86 3.14
CA ILE A 11 -0.86 11.68 2.05
C ILE A 11 0.56 11.99 2.54
N THR A 12 0.73 13.11 3.25
CA THR A 12 2.03 13.50 3.78
C THR A 12 2.54 12.48 4.80
N GLN A 13 1.68 12.07 5.73
CA GLN A 13 2.06 11.12 6.77
C GLN A 13 2.46 9.77 6.18
N VAL A 14 1.67 9.25 5.26
CA VAL A 14 1.98 7.96 4.62
C VAL A 14 3.24 8.06 3.76
N GLY A 15 3.43 9.19 3.09
CA GLY A 15 4.66 9.45 2.34
C GLY A 15 5.90 9.41 3.22
N ILE A 16 5.83 10.01 4.41
CA ILE A 16 6.93 9.98 5.39
C ILE A 16 7.20 8.55 5.84
N MET A 17 6.13 7.80 6.13
CA MET A 17 6.26 6.40 6.55
C MET A 17 6.88 5.53 5.47
N LEU A 18 6.48 5.76 4.21
CA LEU A 18 7.05 5.03 3.07
C LEU A 18 8.56 5.29 2.95
N GLN A 19 8.99 6.55 3.09
CA GLN A 19 10.42 6.89 3.06
C GLN A 19 11.16 6.25 4.23
N ALA A 20 10.55 6.20 5.41
CA ALA A 20 11.14 5.53 6.57
C ALA A 20 11.32 4.03 6.31
N MET A 21 10.35 3.39 5.66
CA MET A 21 10.45 1.97 5.30
C MET A 21 11.59 1.71 4.33
N LEU A 22 11.70 2.54 3.29
CA LEU A 22 12.77 2.41 2.30
C LEU A 22 14.14 2.62 2.94
N HIS A 23 14.24 3.61 3.82
CA HIS A 23 15.48 3.88 4.56
C HIS A 23 15.86 2.68 5.44
N ALA A 24 14.90 2.13 6.18
CA ALA A 24 15.15 0.98 7.05
C ALA A 24 15.64 -0.23 6.26
N ILE A 25 15.09 -0.47 5.08
CA ILE A 25 15.54 -1.58 4.22
C ILE A 25 16.99 -1.33 3.76
N ARG A 26 17.31 -0.11 3.34
CA ARG A 26 18.68 0.24 2.92
C ARG A 26 19.69 0.12 4.06
N GLU A 27 19.25 0.39 5.29
CA GLU A 27 20.11 0.28 6.47
C GLU A 27 20.09 -1.12 7.07
N GLN A 28 19.57 -2.10 6.34
CA GLN A 28 19.50 -3.49 6.76
C GLN A 28 18.71 -3.72 8.05
N ARG A 29 17.63 -2.97 8.20
CA ARG A 29 16.68 -3.09 9.32
C ARG A 29 15.28 -3.40 8.77
N PRO A 30 15.10 -4.55 8.08
CA PRO A 30 13.81 -4.86 7.46
C PRO A 30 12.68 -5.06 8.48
N ASP A 31 12.98 -5.48 9.71
CA ASP A 31 11.94 -5.62 10.74
C ASP A 31 11.33 -4.27 11.09
N ASP A 32 12.13 -3.20 11.12
CA ASP A 32 11.63 -1.85 11.34
C ASP A 32 10.70 -1.42 10.18
N ALA A 33 11.07 -1.77 8.95
CA ALA A 33 10.24 -1.49 7.80
C ALA A 33 8.90 -2.22 7.87
N LEU A 34 8.91 -3.48 8.33
CA LEU A 34 7.68 -4.27 8.48
C LEU A 34 6.75 -3.67 9.52
N GLU A 35 7.28 -3.22 10.65
CA GLU A 35 6.47 -2.59 11.68
C GLU A 35 5.85 -1.28 11.17
N THR A 36 6.65 -0.45 10.52
CA THR A 36 6.17 0.80 9.93
C THR A 36 5.09 0.52 8.86
N ALA A 37 5.27 -0.53 8.06
CA ALA A 37 4.30 -0.90 7.03
C ALA A 37 2.94 -1.23 7.63
N ARG A 38 2.90 -1.98 8.74
CA ARG A 38 1.64 -2.32 9.41
C ARG A 38 0.90 -1.06 9.85
N GLU A 39 1.63 -0.13 10.45
CA GLU A 39 1.05 1.12 10.91
C GLU A 39 0.58 1.99 9.74
N ALA A 40 1.37 2.04 8.66
CA ALA A 40 1.04 2.85 7.50
C ALA A 40 -0.22 2.35 6.79
N VAL A 41 -0.36 1.04 6.63
CA VAL A 41 -1.55 0.44 6.01
C VAL A 41 -2.79 0.74 6.86
N ALA A 42 -2.70 0.56 8.17
CA ALA A 42 -3.81 0.84 9.07
C ALA A 42 -4.21 2.32 9.03
N ALA A 43 -3.23 3.22 9.00
CA ALA A 43 -3.48 4.66 8.92
C ALA A 43 -4.16 5.02 7.60
N LEU A 44 -3.69 4.44 6.49
CA LEU A 44 -4.25 4.72 5.17
C LEU A 44 -5.69 4.27 5.04
N LEU A 45 -6.02 3.14 5.68
CA LEU A 45 -7.38 2.58 5.66
C LEU A 45 -8.26 3.15 6.77
N ASP A 46 -7.68 3.94 7.68
CA ASP A 46 -8.36 4.49 8.85
C ASP A 46 -9.02 3.38 9.68
N THR A 47 -8.25 2.34 9.98
CA THR A 47 -8.72 1.20 10.75
C THR A 47 -7.61 0.71 11.68
N ASP A 48 -7.91 -0.26 12.54
CA ASP A 48 -6.87 -0.81 13.41
C ASP A 48 -5.97 -1.80 12.64
N VAL A 49 -4.78 -2.04 13.18
CA VAL A 49 -3.77 -2.87 12.54
C VAL A 49 -4.25 -4.31 12.34
N ALA A 50 -4.93 -4.86 13.35
CA ALA A 50 -5.38 -6.25 13.26
C ALA A 50 -6.39 -6.45 12.13
N LEU A 51 -7.32 -5.52 11.99
CA LEU A 51 -8.32 -5.58 10.91
C LEU A 51 -7.65 -5.41 9.54
N ALA A 52 -6.73 -4.46 9.43
CA ALA A 52 -6.01 -4.24 8.18
C ALA A 52 -5.22 -5.49 7.76
N ASP A 53 -4.54 -6.13 8.71
CA ASP A 53 -3.76 -7.36 8.44
C ASP A 53 -4.66 -8.54 8.03
N ALA A 54 -5.89 -8.56 8.51
CA ALA A 54 -6.82 -9.66 8.21
C ALA A 54 -7.47 -9.55 6.82
N MET A 55 -7.43 -8.39 6.20
CA MET A 55 -8.06 -8.19 4.90
C MET A 55 -7.30 -8.89 3.77
N THR A 56 -8.05 -9.60 2.92
CA THR A 56 -7.49 -10.16 1.69
C THR A 56 -7.30 -9.05 0.67
N GLY A 57 -6.60 -9.37 -0.43
CA GLY A 57 -6.47 -8.41 -1.54
C GLY A 57 -7.83 -7.99 -2.11
N GLU A 58 -8.75 -8.94 -2.25
CA GLU A 58 -10.11 -8.65 -2.69
C GLU A 58 -10.84 -7.78 -1.67
N GLY A 59 -10.67 -8.07 -0.38
CA GLY A 59 -11.28 -7.28 0.69
C GLY A 59 -10.78 -5.85 0.71
N LEU A 60 -9.48 -5.65 0.51
CA LEU A 60 -8.89 -4.33 0.43
C LEU A 60 -9.42 -3.54 -0.77
N ALA A 61 -9.50 -4.18 -1.93
CA ALA A 61 -10.04 -3.54 -3.14
C ALA A 61 -11.50 -3.13 -2.94
N THR A 62 -12.31 -4.00 -2.32
CA THR A 62 -13.71 -3.72 -2.03
C THR A 62 -13.84 -2.57 -1.04
N PHE A 63 -13.00 -2.55 -0.01
CA PHE A 63 -12.99 -1.47 0.98
C PHE A 63 -12.73 -0.11 0.33
N LEU A 64 -11.77 -0.06 -0.60
CA LEU A 64 -11.39 1.18 -1.28
C LEU A 64 -12.39 1.60 -2.36
N ALA A 65 -13.30 0.72 -2.74
CA ALA A 65 -14.38 1.01 -3.68
C ALA A 65 -15.72 1.28 -2.98
N ALA A 66 -15.72 1.34 -1.64
CA ALA A 66 -16.93 1.62 -0.88
C ALA A 66 -17.48 2.99 -1.28
N GLY A 67 -18.78 3.08 -1.53
CA GLY A 67 -19.38 4.32 -2.01
C GLY A 67 -19.53 4.36 -3.53
N GLY A 68 -19.20 3.28 -4.24
CA GLY A 68 -19.46 3.13 -5.68
C GLY A 68 -18.33 3.62 -6.59
N ARG A 69 -17.28 4.21 -6.04
CA ARG A 69 -16.11 4.63 -6.82
C ARG A 69 -14.84 4.19 -6.10
N THR A 70 -13.88 3.71 -6.86
CA THR A 70 -12.58 3.37 -6.31
C THR A 70 -11.83 4.64 -5.93
N ASP A 71 -11.28 4.65 -4.72
CA ASP A 71 -10.37 5.71 -4.30
C ASP A 71 -8.99 5.44 -4.91
N VAL A 72 -8.75 6.02 -6.08
CA VAL A 72 -7.54 5.75 -6.87
C VAL A 72 -6.27 6.13 -6.11
N LEU A 73 -6.28 7.31 -5.49
CA LEU A 73 -5.08 7.78 -4.78
C LEU A 73 -4.71 6.85 -3.63
N ARG A 74 -5.68 6.52 -2.77
CA ARG A 74 -5.42 5.62 -1.65
C ARG A 74 -5.05 4.22 -2.12
N SER A 75 -5.66 3.76 -3.21
CA SER A 75 -5.34 2.45 -3.78
C SER A 75 -3.90 2.42 -4.30
N ARG A 76 -3.47 3.46 -4.99
CA ARG A 76 -2.10 3.53 -5.47
C ARG A 76 -1.11 3.60 -4.30
N MET A 77 -1.41 4.40 -3.28
CA MET A 77 -0.55 4.49 -2.09
C MET A 77 -0.47 3.15 -1.36
N LEU A 78 -1.60 2.46 -1.22
CA LEU A 78 -1.61 1.14 -0.59
C LEU A 78 -0.78 0.15 -1.40
N GLY A 79 -0.89 0.19 -2.73
CA GLY A 79 -0.08 -0.64 -3.60
C GLY A 79 1.41 -0.42 -3.38
N GLU A 80 1.84 0.85 -3.28
CA GLU A 80 3.25 1.16 -2.99
C GLU A 80 3.70 0.62 -1.64
N LEU A 81 2.88 0.81 -0.60
CA LEU A 81 3.20 0.29 0.72
C LEU A 81 3.36 -1.23 0.71
N LEU A 82 2.47 -1.92 0.01
CA LEU A 82 2.52 -3.38 -0.04
C LEU A 82 3.71 -3.89 -0.85
N VAL A 83 4.10 -3.18 -1.91
CA VAL A 83 5.32 -3.54 -2.68
C VAL A 83 6.56 -3.42 -1.79
N VAL A 84 6.69 -2.34 -1.04
CA VAL A 84 7.84 -2.15 -0.14
C VAL A 84 7.79 -3.16 1.02
N ARG A 85 6.60 -3.44 1.54
CA ARG A 85 6.42 -4.47 2.58
C ARG A 85 6.88 -5.83 2.07
N ALA A 86 6.57 -6.16 0.82
CA ALA A 86 7.01 -7.41 0.20
C ALA A 86 8.54 -7.49 0.13
N ALA A 87 9.19 -6.38 -0.23
CA ALA A 87 10.66 -6.32 -0.25
C ALA A 87 11.25 -6.55 1.14
N ALA A 88 10.62 -6.00 2.18
CA ALA A 88 11.06 -6.20 3.56
C ALA A 88 10.89 -7.66 3.99
N TYR A 89 9.78 -8.30 3.63
CA TYR A 89 9.58 -9.72 3.93
C TYR A 89 10.63 -10.58 3.23
N ALA A 90 10.93 -10.29 1.96
CA ALA A 90 11.96 -11.03 1.22
C ALA A 90 13.32 -10.88 1.88
N ALA A 91 13.62 -9.70 2.42
CA ALA A 91 14.90 -9.43 3.09
C ALA A 91 15.08 -10.25 4.37
N VAL A 92 14.00 -10.75 4.98
CA VAL A 92 14.06 -11.63 6.16
C VAL A 92 13.70 -13.08 5.82
N ASP A 93 13.78 -13.42 4.54
CA ASP A 93 13.53 -14.79 4.03
C ASP A 93 12.12 -15.31 4.30
N ARG A 94 11.16 -14.39 4.40
CA ARG A 94 9.75 -14.75 4.55
C ARG A 94 9.06 -14.68 3.17
N GLU A 95 9.40 -15.63 2.31
CA GLU A 95 8.96 -15.61 0.90
C GLU A 95 7.46 -15.75 0.73
N SER A 96 6.81 -16.54 1.57
CA SER A 96 5.35 -16.70 1.51
C SER A 96 4.64 -15.39 1.83
N ALA A 97 5.11 -14.69 2.87
CA ALA A 97 4.55 -13.38 3.24
C ALA A 97 4.84 -12.34 2.16
N ALA A 98 6.02 -12.39 1.54
CA ALA A 98 6.36 -11.48 0.44
C ALA A 98 5.45 -11.70 -0.77
N THR A 99 5.20 -12.96 -1.13
CA THR A 99 4.30 -13.30 -2.23
C THR A 99 2.87 -12.83 -1.94
N ASP A 100 2.40 -13.02 -0.72
CA ASP A 100 1.07 -12.57 -0.30
C ASP A 100 0.96 -11.04 -0.41
N ALA A 101 1.97 -10.32 0.05
CA ALA A 101 1.96 -8.86 -0.02
C ALA A 101 1.93 -8.37 -1.49
N ARG A 102 2.71 -9.01 -2.37
CA ARG A 102 2.70 -8.67 -3.80
C ARG A 102 1.34 -8.95 -4.43
N GLU A 103 0.72 -10.06 -4.08
CA GLU A 103 -0.60 -10.40 -4.61
C GLU A 103 -1.66 -9.40 -4.17
N ARG A 104 -1.62 -8.99 -2.89
CA ARG A 104 -2.53 -7.95 -2.39
C ARG A 104 -2.32 -6.64 -3.13
N ALA A 105 -1.05 -6.25 -3.36
CA ALA A 105 -0.73 -5.05 -4.11
C ALA A 105 -1.30 -5.11 -5.52
N ARG A 106 -1.10 -6.23 -6.20
CA ARG A 106 -1.59 -6.43 -7.56
C ARG A 106 -3.10 -6.30 -7.64
N MET A 107 -3.81 -6.93 -6.72
CA MET A 107 -5.28 -6.91 -6.73
C MET A 107 -5.82 -5.50 -6.49
N VAL A 108 -5.24 -4.76 -5.55
CA VAL A 108 -5.66 -3.39 -5.26
C VAL A 108 -5.39 -2.48 -6.47
N LEU A 109 -4.21 -2.59 -7.06
CA LEU A 109 -3.82 -1.75 -8.19
C LEU A 109 -4.64 -2.06 -9.45
N GLU A 110 -4.86 -3.35 -9.73
CA GLU A 110 -5.68 -3.74 -10.89
C GLU A 110 -7.12 -3.26 -10.74
N ALA A 111 -7.66 -3.32 -9.53
CA ALA A 111 -9.03 -2.85 -9.28
C ALA A 111 -9.15 -1.34 -9.48
N ALA A 112 -8.10 -0.58 -9.15
CA ALA A 112 -8.11 0.87 -9.27
C ALA A 112 -7.83 1.35 -10.70
N ARG A 113 -7.12 0.56 -11.50
CA ARG A 113 -6.62 0.99 -12.81
C ARG A 113 -7.70 1.54 -13.75
N PRO A 114 -8.90 0.92 -13.87
CA PRO A 114 -9.92 1.45 -14.76
C PRO A 114 -10.39 2.86 -14.45
N ASP A 115 -10.32 3.26 -13.17
CA ASP A 115 -10.77 4.58 -12.73
C ASP A 115 -9.63 5.60 -12.67
N ALA A 116 -8.40 5.18 -12.98
CA ALA A 116 -7.22 6.04 -12.90
C ALA A 116 -6.97 6.74 -14.23
N ASP A 117 -6.43 7.95 -14.15
CA ASP A 117 -6.00 8.68 -15.33
C ASP A 117 -4.72 9.47 -14.99
N GLY A 118 -4.10 10.04 -16.03
CA GLY A 118 -2.94 10.90 -15.88
C GLY A 118 -1.81 10.27 -15.09
N GLU A 119 -1.24 11.03 -14.17
CA GLU A 119 -0.09 10.62 -13.39
C GLU A 119 -0.37 9.39 -12.52
N GLU A 120 -1.58 9.31 -11.95
CA GLU A 120 -1.92 8.15 -11.12
C GLU A 120 -2.00 6.86 -11.95
N ALA A 121 -2.54 6.93 -13.16
CA ALA A 121 -2.55 5.79 -14.06
C ALA A 121 -1.13 5.33 -14.41
N ASP A 122 -0.25 6.29 -14.67
CA ASP A 122 1.15 5.98 -15.00
C ASP A 122 1.87 5.32 -13.83
N ARG A 123 1.64 5.80 -12.61
CA ARG A 123 2.23 5.22 -11.41
C ARG A 123 1.71 3.81 -11.15
N ILE A 124 0.41 3.60 -11.33
CA ILE A 124 -0.19 2.27 -11.17
C ILE A 124 0.42 1.30 -12.18
N ASP A 125 0.53 1.72 -13.44
CA ASP A 125 1.12 0.87 -14.48
C ASP A 125 2.57 0.52 -14.17
N ALA A 126 3.35 1.46 -13.64
CA ALA A 126 4.74 1.22 -13.26
C ALA A 126 4.83 0.20 -12.11
N LEU A 127 3.96 0.31 -11.12
CA LEU A 127 3.92 -0.63 -10.00
C LEU A 127 3.50 -2.03 -10.46
N LEU A 128 2.50 -2.11 -11.33
CA LEU A 128 2.07 -3.39 -11.88
C LEU A 128 3.17 -4.05 -12.70
N GLU A 129 3.91 -3.28 -13.47
CA GLU A 129 5.06 -3.79 -14.22
C GLU A 129 6.13 -4.34 -13.28
N GLN A 130 6.42 -3.61 -12.20
CA GLN A 130 7.36 -4.05 -11.18
C GLN A 130 6.92 -5.38 -10.56
N LEU A 131 5.63 -5.58 -10.34
CA LEU A 131 5.08 -6.78 -9.72
C LEU A 131 5.15 -8.01 -10.64
N ARG A 132 5.31 -7.83 -11.94
CA ARG A 132 5.45 -8.95 -12.89
C ARG A 132 6.81 -9.63 -12.79
N HIS A 133 7.76 -8.95 -12.23
CA HIS A 133 9.13 -9.44 -12.08
C HIS A 133 9.41 -9.79 -10.63
#